data_8d52995859e14e2717706b55fe0fa45a
#
_entry.id   8d52995859e14e2717706b55fe0fa45a
#
_cell.length_a   1.000
_cell.length_b   1.000
_cell.length_c   1.000
_cell.angle_alpha   90.00
_cell.angle_beta   90.00
_cell.angle_gamma   90.00
#
_symmetry.space_group_name_H-M   'P 1'
#
loop_
_entity.id
_entity.type
_entity.pdbx_description
1 polymer ?
#
loop_
_entity_poly.entity_id
_entity_poly.type
_entity_poly.pdbx_seq_one_letter_code
_entity_poly.pdbx_strand_id
1 'polypeptide(L)'
;MKTESIKGSEIVRDWYLVDAKDKTLGRLASSIAQILRGKNKVNFSPNLDMSDFIVVINAEKIILTGNKQETKEYWRHTGYPGGQKTVPYKKMLDEKPDQVIKTAVKGMLPHNKLGRKLLGHLKVYSGSTHPHKAQSPKELSIN
;
A
#
# COMPACT_ATOMS: atom_id res chain seq x y z
N MET A 1 -3.04 -29.18 -25.41
CA MET A 1 -2.72 -28.46 -24.14
C MET A 1 -3.92 -27.59 -23.76
N LYS A 2 -4.48 -27.75 -22.59
CA LYS A 2 -5.64 -26.96 -22.15
C LYS A 2 -5.12 -25.84 -21.24
N THR A 3 -5.38 -24.60 -21.60
CA THR A 3 -5.07 -23.45 -20.75
C THR A 3 -6.13 -23.32 -19.66
N GLU A 4 -5.73 -23.45 -18.40
CA GLU A 4 -6.63 -23.25 -17.26
C GLU A 4 -6.78 -21.76 -16.98
N SER A 5 -8.03 -21.31 -16.87
CA SER A 5 -8.37 -19.95 -16.46
C SER A 5 -9.06 -20.00 -15.11
N ILE A 6 -8.58 -19.20 -14.17
CA ILE A 6 -9.13 -19.14 -12.82
C ILE A 6 -10.43 -18.37 -12.85
N LYS A 7 -11.44 -18.86 -12.14
CA LYS A 7 -12.70 -18.17 -11.93
C LYS A 7 -12.63 -17.27 -10.70
N GLY A 8 -13.33 -16.16 -10.73
CA GLY A 8 -13.36 -15.23 -9.60
C GLY A 8 -13.85 -15.83 -8.28
N SER A 9 -14.67 -16.89 -8.35
CA SER A 9 -15.16 -17.65 -7.19
C SER A 9 -14.09 -18.53 -6.53
N GLU A 10 -13.01 -18.85 -7.22
CA GLU A 10 -11.92 -19.71 -6.74
C GLU A 10 -10.81 -18.92 -6.03
N ILE A 11 -10.93 -17.60 -6.00
CA ILE A 11 -9.91 -16.72 -5.41
C ILE A 11 -10.06 -16.71 -3.88
N VAL A 12 -9.07 -17.26 -3.21
CA VAL A 12 -8.94 -17.18 -1.75
C VAL A 12 -8.14 -15.93 -1.40
N ARG A 13 -8.63 -15.16 -0.41
CA ARG A 13 -7.99 -13.93 0.09
C ARG A 13 -7.68 -14.06 1.55
N ASP A 14 -6.43 -13.82 1.88
CA ASP A 14 -5.94 -13.79 3.26
C ASP A 14 -5.84 -12.34 3.77
N TRP A 15 -5.79 -12.21 5.10
CA TRP A 15 -5.53 -10.95 5.78
C TRP A 15 -4.15 -10.99 6.40
N TYR A 16 -3.36 -9.94 6.14
CA TYR A 16 -2.01 -9.79 6.68
C TYR A 16 -1.88 -8.53 7.52
N LEU A 17 -1.17 -8.64 8.62
CA LEU A 17 -0.78 -7.53 9.48
C LEU A 17 0.69 -7.23 9.26
N VAL A 18 1.02 -5.99 8.99
CA VAL A 18 2.39 -5.51 8.76
C VAL A 18 2.68 -4.37 9.69
N ASP A 19 3.79 -4.45 10.42
CA ASP A 19 4.29 -3.35 11.24
C ASP A 19 5.27 -2.50 10.42
N ALA A 20 4.96 -1.20 10.30
CA ALA A 20 5.78 -0.23 9.58
C ALA A 20 6.89 0.39 10.44
N LYS A 21 6.93 0.08 11.73
CA LYS A 21 7.93 0.63 12.65
C LYS A 21 9.35 0.32 12.16
N ASP A 22 10.18 1.36 12.08
CA ASP A 22 11.59 1.30 11.69
C ASP A 22 11.86 0.70 10.29
N LYS A 23 10.81 0.58 9.46
CA LYS A 23 10.92 0.10 8.08
C LYS A 23 11.12 1.25 7.09
N THR A 24 11.88 0.99 6.04
CA THR A 24 12.05 1.97 4.96
C THR A 24 10.82 2.01 4.06
N LEU A 25 10.30 3.21 3.80
CA LEU A 25 9.07 3.43 3.03
C LEU A 25 9.08 2.70 1.67
N GLY A 26 10.15 2.84 0.90
CA GLY A 26 10.20 2.28 -0.45
C GLY A 26 10.18 0.75 -0.47
N ARG A 27 10.96 0.10 0.39
CA ARG A 27 10.99 -1.36 0.50
C ARG A 27 9.67 -1.91 1.03
N LEU A 28 9.12 -1.29 2.06
CA LEU A 28 7.81 -1.66 2.60
C LEU A 28 6.73 -1.54 1.52
N ALA A 29 6.67 -0.42 0.81
CA ALA A 29 5.67 -0.18 -0.22
C ALA A 29 5.79 -1.15 -1.40
N SER A 30 7.00 -1.52 -1.83
CA SER A 30 7.20 -2.50 -2.91
C SER A 30 6.72 -3.90 -2.53
N SER A 31 7.01 -4.35 -1.32
CA SER A 31 6.54 -5.66 -0.82
C SER A 31 5.02 -5.69 -0.68
N ILE A 32 4.42 -4.64 -0.14
CA ILE A 32 2.96 -4.48 -0.05
C ILE A 32 2.33 -4.51 -1.46
N ALA A 33 2.90 -3.79 -2.42
CA ALA A 33 2.37 -3.73 -3.78
C ALA A 33 2.40 -5.10 -4.47
N GLN A 34 3.43 -5.93 -4.24
CA GLN A 34 3.51 -7.30 -4.77
C GLN A 34 2.38 -8.19 -4.22
N ILE A 35 2.09 -8.09 -2.93
CA ILE A 35 1.02 -8.87 -2.28
C ILE A 35 -0.35 -8.39 -2.75
N LEU A 36 -0.57 -7.07 -2.79
CA LEU A 36 -1.81 -6.48 -3.31
C LEU A 36 -2.05 -6.84 -4.78
N ARG A 37 -0.99 -6.95 -5.58
CA ARG A 37 -1.09 -7.43 -6.97
C ARG A 37 -1.39 -8.92 -7.04
N GLY A 38 -1.09 -9.68 -6.00
CA GLY A 38 -1.26 -11.13 -5.94
C GLY A 38 -0.12 -11.91 -6.58
N LYS A 39 1.04 -11.28 -6.80
CA LYS A 39 2.21 -11.92 -7.42
C LYS A 39 2.86 -13.01 -6.57
N ASN A 40 2.52 -13.08 -5.29
CA ASN A 40 2.94 -14.14 -4.38
C ASN A 40 2.16 -15.45 -4.56
N LYS A 41 1.06 -15.44 -5.32
CA LYS A 41 0.22 -16.61 -5.56
C LYS A 41 0.68 -17.37 -6.80
N VAL A 42 0.69 -18.70 -6.71
CA VAL A 42 1.09 -19.59 -7.81
C VAL A 42 0.19 -19.40 -9.04
N ASN A 43 -1.10 -19.21 -8.80
CA ASN A 43 -2.13 -19.07 -9.83
C ASN A 43 -2.39 -17.60 -10.22
N PHE A 44 -1.38 -16.75 -10.12
CA PHE A 44 -1.51 -15.33 -10.46
C PHE A 44 -2.03 -15.11 -11.90
N SER A 45 -3.04 -14.24 -12.01
CA SER A 45 -3.59 -13.79 -13.29
C SER A 45 -3.67 -12.26 -13.33
N PRO A 46 -3.10 -11.59 -14.35
CA PRO A 46 -3.01 -10.12 -14.38
C PRO A 46 -4.35 -9.42 -14.61
N ASN A 47 -5.36 -10.12 -15.13
CA ASN A 47 -6.69 -9.58 -15.42
C ASN A 47 -7.67 -9.68 -14.25
N LEU A 48 -7.34 -10.47 -13.22
CA LEU A 48 -8.18 -10.68 -12.07
C LEU A 48 -7.64 -9.97 -10.82
N ASP A 49 -8.55 -9.68 -9.90
CA ASP A 49 -8.21 -9.19 -8.57
C ASP A 49 -7.81 -10.37 -7.67
N MET A 50 -6.51 -10.67 -7.66
CA MET A 50 -5.91 -11.75 -6.86
C MET A 50 -5.37 -11.26 -5.52
N SER A 51 -5.72 -10.04 -5.11
CA SER A 51 -5.19 -9.37 -3.92
C SER A 51 -5.58 -10.07 -2.61
N ASP A 52 -4.67 -9.97 -1.66
CA ASP A 52 -4.96 -10.17 -0.25
C ASP A 52 -5.22 -8.82 0.43
N PHE A 53 -5.80 -8.85 1.63
CA PHE A 53 -6.00 -7.66 2.43
C PHE A 53 -4.78 -7.41 3.32
N ILE A 54 -4.31 -6.17 3.36
CA ILE A 54 -3.16 -5.79 4.17
C ILE A 54 -3.56 -4.69 5.14
N VAL A 55 -3.26 -4.92 6.41
CA VAL A 55 -3.40 -3.95 7.49
C VAL A 55 -1.99 -3.51 7.89
N VAL A 56 -1.70 -2.23 7.78
CA VAL A 56 -0.42 -1.64 8.19
C VAL A 56 -0.64 -0.83 9.46
N ILE A 57 0.17 -1.07 10.46
CA ILE A 57 0.16 -0.34 11.74
C ILE A 57 1.46 0.46 11.91
N ASN A 58 1.47 1.40 12.87
CA ASN A 58 2.61 2.27 13.17
C ASN A 58 3.11 3.10 11.97
N ALA A 59 2.21 3.57 11.11
CA ALA A 59 2.59 4.33 9.92
C ALA A 59 3.38 5.61 10.22
N GLU A 60 3.20 6.20 11.40
CA GLU A 60 3.95 7.37 11.87
C GLU A 60 5.45 7.12 12.07
N LYS A 61 5.85 5.85 12.31
CA LYS A 61 7.23 5.44 12.63
C LYS A 61 8.01 4.94 11.42
N ILE A 62 7.52 5.22 10.22
CA ILE A 62 8.20 4.83 8.98
C ILE A 62 9.39 5.73 8.70
N ILE A 63 10.46 5.15 8.12
CA ILE A 63 11.72 5.84 7.90
C ILE A 63 11.96 6.05 6.40
N LEU A 64 12.54 7.21 6.06
CA LEU A 64 13.15 7.47 4.76
C LEU A 64 14.67 7.48 4.90
N THR A 65 15.36 6.93 3.91
CA THR A 65 16.83 6.92 3.86
C THR A 65 17.40 8.19 3.22
N GLY A 66 18.61 8.60 3.62
CA GLY A 66 19.32 9.76 3.10
C GLY A 66 18.59 11.07 3.42
N ASN A 67 18.80 12.07 2.57
CA ASN A 67 18.24 13.43 2.74
C ASN A 67 16.75 13.56 2.35
N LYS A 68 16.08 12.45 2.02
CA LYS A 68 14.69 12.47 1.54
C LYS A 68 13.70 13.01 2.59
N GLN A 69 14.02 12.91 3.87
CA GLN A 69 13.17 13.47 4.92
C GLN A 69 13.01 15.00 4.80
N GLU A 70 14.00 15.68 4.26
CA GLU A 70 13.98 17.13 4.08
C GLU A 70 13.62 17.55 2.66
N THR A 71 14.07 16.79 1.66
CA THR A 71 13.90 17.16 0.25
C THR A 71 12.66 16.62 -0.42
N LYS A 72 12.02 15.57 0.15
CA LYS A 72 10.84 14.97 -0.46
C LYS A 72 9.60 15.83 -0.26
N GLU A 73 8.94 16.15 -1.37
CA GLU A 73 7.69 16.91 -1.41
C GLU A 73 6.62 16.13 -2.15
N TYR A 74 5.37 16.32 -1.72
CA TYR A 74 4.17 15.84 -2.39
C TYR A 74 3.50 17.02 -3.09
N TRP A 75 3.35 16.94 -4.40
CA TRP A 75 2.69 18.00 -5.16
C TRP A 75 1.37 17.53 -5.75
N ARG A 76 0.45 18.46 -5.88
CA ARG A 76 -0.81 18.28 -6.60
C ARG A 76 -1.15 19.55 -7.36
N HIS A 77 -1.95 19.42 -8.40
CA HIS A 77 -2.42 20.55 -9.19
C HIS A 77 -3.94 20.61 -9.15
N THR A 78 -4.51 21.80 -9.00
CA THR A 78 -5.97 22.01 -8.93
C THR A 78 -6.64 22.09 -10.29
N GLY A 79 -5.86 22.18 -11.40
CA GLY A 79 -6.35 22.38 -12.76
C GLY A 79 -6.48 23.86 -13.18
N TYR A 80 -6.31 24.80 -12.25
CA TYR A 80 -6.33 26.23 -12.54
C TYR A 80 -4.92 26.81 -12.74
N PRO A 81 -4.75 27.94 -13.46
CA PRO A 81 -3.46 28.63 -13.55
C PRO A 81 -2.91 28.93 -12.14
N GLY A 82 -1.63 28.60 -11.90
CA GLY A 82 -1.01 28.76 -10.57
C GLY A 82 -1.53 27.81 -9.49
N GLY A 83 -2.27 26.77 -9.86
CA GLY A 83 -2.90 25.82 -8.93
C GLY A 83 -2.01 24.72 -8.40
N GLN A 84 -0.69 24.76 -8.58
CA GLN A 84 0.25 23.82 -8.01
C GLN A 84 0.37 24.02 -6.50
N LYS A 85 0.19 22.95 -5.73
CA LYS A 85 0.37 22.92 -4.27
C LYS A 85 1.34 21.83 -3.89
N THR A 86 2.31 22.18 -3.07
CA THR A 86 3.32 21.25 -2.54
C THR A 86 3.20 21.13 -1.04
N VAL A 87 3.40 19.92 -0.53
CA VAL A 87 3.42 19.62 0.90
C VAL A 87 4.70 18.87 1.22
N PRO A 88 5.56 19.39 2.13
CA PRO A 88 6.76 18.69 2.55
C PRO A 88 6.44 17.35 3.22
N TYR A 89 7.35 16.38 3.09
CA TYR A 89 7.19 15.04 3.69
C TYR A 89 6.93 15.10 5.19
N LYS A 90 7.71 15.89 5.94
CA LYS A 90 7.55 16.04 7.39
C LYS A 90 6.12 16.42 7.78
N LYS A 91 5.58 17.44 7.12
CA LYS A 91 4.19 17.89 7.35
C LYS A 91 3.17 16.81 6.99
N MET A 92 3.40 16.09 5.89
CA MET A 92 2.50 15.00 5.49
C MET A 92 2.54 13.85 6.50
N LEU A 93 3.71 13.52 7.06
CA LEU A 93 3.87 12.48 8.07
C LEU A 93 3.18 12.84 9.39
N ASP A 94 3.28 14.11 9.81
CA ASP A 94 2.68 14.59 11.07
C ASP A 94 1.15 14.66 10.98
N GLU A 95 0.62 15.17 9.86
CA GLU A 95 -0.83 15.36 9.70
C GLU A 95 -1.55 14.08 9.23
N LYS A 96 -0.95 13.34 8.28
CA LYS A 96 -1.59 12.21 7.59
C LYS A 96 -0.57 11.10 7.26
N PRO A 97 -0.03 10.40 8.26
CA PRO A 97 0.97 9.35 8.04
C PRO A 97 0.46 8.20 7.17
N ASP A 98 -0.84 7.90 7.22
CA ASP A 98 -1.47 6.90 6.35
C ASP A 98 -1.35 7.23 4.86
N GLN A 99 -1.42 8.52 4.49
CA GLN A 99 -1.32 8.98 3.11
C GLN A 99 0.09 8.80 2.54
N VAL A 100 1.12 8.87 3.37
CA VAL A 100 2.52 8.64 2.95
C VAL A 100 2.68 7.23 2.37
N ILE A 101 2.21 6.22 3.10
CA ILE A 101 2.27 4.82 2.66
C ILE A 101 1.34 4.57 1.48
N LYS A 102 0.09 5.04 1.55
CA LYS A 102 -0.90 4.88 0.46
C LYS A 102 -0.41 5.49 -0.85
N THR A 103 0.21 6.68 -0.82
CA THR A 103 0.74 7.33 -2.01
C THR A 103 1.91 6.55 -2.61
N ALA A 104 2.81 6.03 -1.78
CA ALA A 104 3.93 5.20 -2.23
C ALA A 104 3.44 3.90 -2.89
N VAL A 105 2.50 3.20 -2.26
CA VAL A 105 1.92 1.96 -2.81
C VAL A 105 1.11 2.24 -4.09
N LYS A 106 0.33 3.32 -4.11
CA LYS A 106 -0.44 3.73 -5.30
C LYS A 106 0.47 3.94 -6.53
N GLY A 107 1.63 4.55 -6.34
CA GLY A 107 2.61 4.74 -7.41
C GLY A 107 3.21 3.43 -7.95
N MET A 108 3.20 2.35 -7.15
CA MET A 108 3.73 1.03 -7.49
C MET A 108 2.67 0.06 -8.03
N LEU A 109 1.39 0.39 -7.90
CA LEU A 109 0.28 -0.37 -8.46
C LEU A 109 -0.04 0.07 -9.89
N PRO A 110 -0.69 -0.78 -10.71
CA PRO A 110 -1.14 -0.39 -12.05
C PRO A 110 -2.08 0.83 -12.02
N HIS A 111 -1.89 1.76 -12.95
CA HIS A 111 -2.69 2.99 -13.06
C HIS A 111 -4.00 2.77 -13.85
N ASN A 112 -4.80 1.80 -13.44
CA ASN A 112 -6.06 1.43 -14.09
C ASN A 112 -7.18 1.19 -13.05
N LYS A 113 -8.35 0.79 -13.52
CA LYS A 113 -9.50 0.48 -12.65
C LYS A 113 -9.18 -0.62 -11.63
N LEU A 114 -8.46 -1.67 -12.06
CA LEU A 114 -8.03 -2.77 -11.19
C LEU A 114 -7.07 -2.27 -10.10
N GLY A 115 -6.06 -1.46 -10.44
CA GLY A 115 -5.12 -0.88 -9.47
C GLY A 115 -5.80 -0.04 -8.40
N ARG A 116 -6.83 0.73 -8.75
CA ARG A 116 -7.64 1.49 -7.77
C ARG A 116 -8.41 0.57 -6.82
N LYS A 117 -8.94 -0.55 -7.32
CA LYS A 117 -9.61 -1.57 -6.50
C LYS A 117 -8.62 -2.23 -5.55
N LEU A 118 -7.44 -2.62 -6.03
CA LEU A 118 -6.36 -3.22 -5.22
C LEU A 118 -5.92 -2.30 -4.08
N LEU A 119 -5.77 -0.99 -4.34
CA LEU A 119 -5.43 -0.01 -3.31
C LEU A 119 -6.49 0.06 -2.19
N GLY A 120 -7.74 -0.20 -2.48
CA GLY A 120 -8.82 -0.28 -1.48
C GLY A 120 -8.66 -1.41 -0.46
N HIS A 121 -7.88 -2.45 -0.80
CA HIS A 121 -7.57 -3.57 0.10
C HIS A 121 -6.42 -3.26 1.07
N LEU A 122 -5.75 -2.12 0.92
CA LEU A 122 -4.75 -1.61 1.85
C LEU A 122 -5.41 -0.76 2.93
N LYS A 123 -5.27 -1.18 4.18
CA LYS A 123 -5.74 -0.44 5.37
C LYS A 123 -4.54 0.03 6.16
N VAL A 124 -4.38 1.33 6.34
CA VAL A 124 -3.21 1.91 7.02
C VAL A 124 -3.67 2.69 8.24
N TYR A 125 -3.00 2.45 9.37
CA TYR A 125 -3.25 3.09 10.65
C TYR A 125 -1.97 3.72 11.21
N SER A 126 -2.10 4.91 11.78
CA SER A 126 -0.98 5.64 12.36
C SER A 126 -0.43 4.96 13.61
N GLY A 127 -1.31 4.51 14.49
CA GLY A 127 -0.94 3.85 15.75
C GLY A 127 -0.80 2.33 15.66
N SER A 128 -0.65 1.69 16.80
CA SER A 128 -0.52 0.22 16.92
C SER A 128 -1.86 -0.52 16.92
N THR A 129 -2.98 0.19 17.07
CA THR A 129 -4.33 -0.40 17.14
C THR A 129 -5.03 -0.36 15.80
N HIS A 130 -5.76 -1.41 15.49
CA HIS A 130 -6.58 -1.52 14.28
C HIS A 130 -7.93 -2.18 14.58
N PRO A 131 -9.00 -1.86 13.82
CA PRO A 131 -10.34 -2.42 14.05
C PRO A 131 -10.56 -3.83 13.46
N HIS A 132 -9.55 -4.41 12.79
CA HIS A 132 -9.65 -5.66 12.03
C HIS A 132 -9.34 -6.93 12.85
N LYS A 133 -9.65 -6.95 14.15
CA LYS A 133 -9.44 -8.15 15.00
C LYS A 133 -10.30 -9.32 14.58
N ALA A 134 -11.53 -9.05 14.13
CA ALA A 134 -12.47 -10.09 13.69
C ALA A 134 -11.97 -10.89 12.48
N GLN A 135 -11.16 -10.28 11.61
CA GLN A 135 -10.57 -10.92 10.44
C GLN A 135 -9.32 -11.76 10.78
N SER A 136 -8.82 -11.69 12.02
CA SER A 136 -7.64 -12.42 12.49
C SER A 136 -6.45 -12.33 11.51
N PRO A 137 -5.94 -11.14 11.22
CA PRO A 137 -4.87 -10.97 10.23
C PRO A 137 -3.60 -11.68 10.70
N LYS A 138 -2.95 -12.39 9.78
CA LYS A 138 -1.68 -13.09 10.02
C LYS A 138 -0.54 -12.09 10.03
N GLU A 139 0.34 -12.17 11.01
CA GLU A 139 1.54 -11.31 11.04
C GLU A 139 2.48 -11.65 9.87
N LEU A 140 2.89 -10.63 9.14
CA LEU A 140 3.82 -10.73 8.03
C LEU A 140 5.04 -9.83 8.29
N SER A 141 6.20 -10.44 8.49
CA SER A 141 7.46 -9.71 8.59
C SER A 141 7.97 -9.40 7.18
N ILE A 142 8.08 -8.12 6.87
CA ILE A 142 8.70 -7.59 5.65
C ILE A 142 10.07 -7.04 6.03
N ASN A 143 11.11 -7.48 5.34
CA ASN A 143 12.49 -7.02 5.55
C ASN A 143 12.77 -5.73 4.77
#